data_1ffe551898fea3d465d908e76e3826ca
#
_entry.id   1ffe551898fea3d465d908e76e3826ca
#
_cell.length_a   1.000
_cell.length_b   1.000
_cell.length_c   1.000
_cell.angle_alpha   90.00
_cell.angle_beta   90.00
_cell.angle_gamma   90.00
#
_symmetry.space_group_name_H-M   'P 1'
#
loop_
_entity.id
_entity.type
_entity.pdbx_description
1 polymer ?
#
loop_
_entity_poly.entity_id
_entity_poly.type
_entity_poly.pdbx_seq_one_letter_code
_entity_poly.pdbx_strand_id
1 'polypeptide(L)'
;HAFPGRPRIWLKYDGHNQKTVLTRQAKKEGVRILNRHPVLDLIVLDGEIAGALALDLSNAEPRFTVIRARKVILTTGSANRLYPAAGSPGAPFNTAWCPACAGAGQAQGWRIGAKMVNMEMPYRHAGPKFFSRAGKSTWIGVYRYPDGRLLGPFVERATRSVGDITCDIWNSAYSDVILNGSGPAYIDCTQSSPEDLGFMREGMHSEGLTALVNYMDESGLDPSRHAVEFMQYEPFIIGRGLEIDIDGQTSVPGLYAAGDMVGNFRADLSGWPGYGGIAGGTAARSAAN
;
A
#
# COMPACT_ATOMS: atom_id res chain seq x y z
N HIS A 1 9.55 13.28 -11.61
CA HIS A 1 9.54 14.64 -11.07
C HIS A 1 10.95 14.99 -10.63
N ALA A 2 11.60 15.88 -11.35
CA ALA A 2 12.87 16.46 -10.95
C ALA A 2 12.61 17.65 -10.05
N PHE A 3 13.15 17.66 -8.84
CA PHE A 3 13.33 18.90 -8.12
C PHE A 3 14.54 19.64 -8.73
N PRO A 4 14.49 20.96 -8.86
CA PRO A 4 15.64 21.70 -9.33
C PRO A 4 16.92 21.31 -8.56
N GLY A 5 17.96 20.87 -9.27
CA GLY A 5 19.23 20.46 -8.69
C GLY A 5 19.33 19.03 -8.14
N ARG A 6 18.27 18.21 -8.21
CA ARG A 6 18.34 16.80 -7.79
C ARG A 6 17.54 15.90 -8.74
N PRO A 7 18.16 15.24 -9.69
CA PRO A 7 17.49 14.27 -10.54
C PRO A 7 16.94 13.13 -9.66
N ARG A 8 15.63 12.88 -9.73
CA ARG A 8 15.04 11.65 -9.19
C ARG A 8 15.18 10.55 -10.23
N ILE A 9 15.84 9.49 -9.84
CA ILE A 9 15.84 8.25 -10.61
C ILE A 9 14.63 7.46 -10.13
N TRP A 10 13.67 7.22 -11.04
CA TRP A 10 12.59 6.29 -10.83
C TRP A 10 13.00 4.94 -11.40
N LEU A 11 13.10 3.95 -10.52
CA LEU A 11 13.25 2.57 -10.94
C LEU A 11 11.86 1.94 -11.01
N LYS A 12 11.46 1.53 -12.20
CA LYS A 12 10.27 0.73 -12.42
C LYS A 12 10.71 -0.69 -12.69
N TYR A 13 10.15 -1.65 -11.99
CA TYR A 13 10.37 -3.06 -12.25
C TYR A 13 9.02 -3.74 -12.51
N ASP A 14 9.05 -4.79 -13.31
CA ASP A 14 7.89 -5.61 -13.55
C ASP A 14 7.65 -6.52 -12.32
N GLY A 15 6.64 -6.17 -11.55
CA GLY A 15 6.31 -6.85 -10.30
C GLY A 15 5.28 -7.98 -10.44
N HIS A 16 4.74 -8.24 -11.65
CA HIS A 16 3.63 -9.17 -11.81
C HIS A 16 3.97 -10.61 -11.37
N ASN A 17 5.21 -11.03 -11.52
CA ASN A 17 5.67 -12.35 -11.11
C ASN A 17 6.48 -12.38 -9.80
N GLN A 18 6.62 -11.24 -9.12
CA GLN A 18 7.45 -11.09 -7.92
C GLN A 18 7.10 -12.12 -6.84
N LYS A 19 5.83 -12.30 -6.54
CA LYS A 19 5.39 -13.26 -5.52
C LYS A 19 5.81 -14.68 -5.87
N THR A 20 5.66 -15.07 -7.13
CA THR A 20 6.05 -16.40 -7.62
C THR A 20 7.55 -16.62 -7.50
N VAL A 21 8.36 -15.64 -7.90
CA VAL A 21 9.82 -15.70 -7.83
C VAL A 21 10.29 -15.79 -6.37
N LEU A 22 9.80 -14.91 -5.49
CA LEU A 22 10.16 -14.89 -4.08
C LEU A 22 9.73 -16.17 -3.36
N THR A 23 8.54 -16.70 -3.64
CA THR A 23 8.07 -17.96 -3.07
C THR A 23 8.94 -19.14 -3.50
N ARG A 24 9.34 -19.17 -4.78
CA ARG A 24 10.25 -20.20 -5.29
C ARG A 24 11.61 -20.13 -4.62
N GLN A 25 12.17 -18.93 -4.48
CA GLN A 25 13.45 -18.74 -3.81
C GLN A 25 13.37 -19.13 -2.33
N ALA A 26 12.35 -18.72 -1.60
CA ALA A 26 12.15 -19.10 -0.21
C ALA A 26 12.11 -20.63 -0.04
N LYS A 27 11.39 -21.35 -0.90
CA LYS A 27 11.38 -22.82 -0.90
C LYS A 27 12.75 -23.41 -1.18
N LYS A 28 13.52 -22.85 -2.12
CA LYS A 28 14.88 -23.29 -2.45
C LYS A 28 15.82 -23.14 -1.26
N GLU A 29 15.65 -22.08 -0.47
CA GLU A 29 16.40 -21.84 0.77
C GLU A 29 15.89 -22.67 1.97
N GLY A 30 14.96 -23.60 1.77
CA GLY A 30 14.43 -24.46 2.82
C GLY A 30 13.40 -23.79 3.74
N VAL A 31 12.88 -22.64 3.40
CA VAL A 31 11.85 -21.95 4.19
C VAL A 31 10.55 -22.75 4.15
N ARG A 32 10.03 -23.11 5.32
CA ARG A 32 8.72 -23.75 5.45
C ARG A 32 7.61 -22.71 5.32
N ILE A 33 6.79 -22.83 4.30
CA ILE A 33 5.66 -21.93 4.04
C ILE A 33 4.36 -22.60 4.49
N LEU A 34 3.68 -22.00 5.45
CA LEU A 34 2.38 -22.45 5.96
C LEU A 34 1.27 -21.63 5.29
N ASN A 35 0.72 -22.14 4.20
CA ASN A 35 -0.44 -21.53 3.53
C ASN A 35 -1.71 -21.81 4.34
N ARG A 36 -2.69 -20.88 4.27
CA ARG A 36 -3.97 -20.99 4.99
C ARG A 36 -3.81 -21.11 6.51
N HIS A 37 -2.78 -20.46 7.06
CA HIS A 37 -2.56 -20.40 8.49
C HIS A 37 -2.61 -18.94 8.96
N PRO A 38 -3.79 -18.32 9.05
CA PRO A 38 -3.89 -17.00 9.66
C PRO A 38 -3.37 -17.05 11.10
N VAL A 39 -2.49 -16.12 11.43
CA VAL A 39 -2.00 -15.93 12.78
C VAL A 39 -3.06 -15.19 13.58
N LEU A 40 -3.48 -15.77 14.69
CA LEU A 40 -4.51 -15.24 15.57
C LEU A 40 -3.92 -14.35 16.65
N ASP A 41 -2.77 -14.78 17.19
CA ASP A 41 -2.11 -14.06 18.27
C ASP A 41 -0.61 -14.36 18.35
N LEU A 42 0.12 -13.50 19.07
CA LEU A 42 1.53 -13.69 19.39
C LEU A 42 1.68 -14.29 20.79
N ILE A 43 2.63 -15.14 20.99
CA ILE A 43 2.92 -15.80 22.28
C ILE A 43 4.13 -15.12 22.90
N VAL A 44 3.96 -14.62 24.11
CA VAL A 44 5.03 -14.03 24.93
C VAL A 44 5.19 -14.86 26.19
N LEU A 45 6.41 -15.20 26.55
CA LEU A 45 6.78 -15.88 27.79
C LEU A 45 7.90 -15.06 28.45
N ASP A 46 7.78 -14.81 29.71
CA ASP A 46 8.79 -14.07 30.52
C ASP A 46 9.19 -12.70 29.90
N GLY A 47 8.25 -12.04 29.22
CA GLY A 47 8.48 -10.73 28.58
C GLY A 47 9.11 -10.77 27.20
N GLU A 48 9.41 -11.95 26.67
CA GLU A 48 9.99 -12.14 25.33
C GLU A 48 9.05 -12.90 24.40
N ILE A 49 9.19 -12.65 23.10
CA ILE A 49 8.44 -13.40 22.09
C ILE A 49 8.83 -14.88 22.11
N ALA A 50 7.86 -15.76 22.12
CA ALA A 50 8.08 -17.22 22.13
C ALA A 50 7.44 -17.93 20.91
N GLY A 51 6.67 -17.21 20.11
CA GLY A 51 6.04 -17.78 18.94
C GLY A 51 4.72 -17.11 18.57
N ALA A 52 3.86 -17.89 17.92
CA ALA A 52 2.56 -17.45 17.47
C ALA A 52 1.51 -18.57 17.53
N LEU A 53 0.26 -18.19 17.74
CA LEU A 53 -0.90 -19.06 17.59
C LEU A 53 -1.52 -18.82 16.21
N ALA A 54 -1.67 -19.86 15.43
CA ALA A 54 -2.30 -19.82 14.12
C ALA A 54 -3.50 -20.79 14.05
N LEU A 55 -4.34 -20.59 13.05
CA LEU A 55 -5.44 -21.50 12.72
C LEU A 55 -5.11 -22.20 11.39
N ASP A 56 -4.96 -23.50 11.41
CA ASP A 56 -4.81 -24.28 10.18
C ASP A 56 -6.16 -24.46 9.50
N LEU A 57 -6.32 -23.83 8.34
CA LEU A 57 -7.49 -23.90 7.46
C LEU A 57 -7.20 -24.76 6.21
N SER A 58 -6.19 -25.62 6.24
CA SER A 58 -5.82 -26.46 5.10
C SER A 58 -6.79 -27.63 4.91
N ASN A 59 -7.50 -28.02 5.97
CA ASN A 59 -8.47 -29.10 6.00
C ASN A 59 -9.89 -28.60 6.26
N ALA A 60 -10.88 -29.47 6.08
CA ALA A 60 -12.27 -29.14 6.33
C ALA A 60 -12.54 -28.73 7.79
N GLU A 61 -11.83 -29.32 8.71
CA GLU A 61 -11.89 -28.99 10.13
C GLU A 61 -10.72 -28.08 10.51
N PRO A 62 -10.97 -26.83 10.92
CA PRO A 62 -9.94 -25.93 11.41
C PRO A 62 -9.26 -26.45 12.68
N ARG A 63 -7.94 -26.29 12.77
CA ARG A 63 -7.15 -26.72 13.96
C ARG A 63 -6.24 -25.62 14.41
N PHE A 64 -6.12 -25.44 15.72
CA PHE A 64 -5.12 -24.56 16.30
C PHE A 64 -3.72 -25.13 16.09
N THR A 65 -2.81 -24.26 15.67
CA THR A 65 -1.40 -24.59 15.48
C THR A 65 -0.55 -23.63 16.30
N VAL A 66 0.22 -24.16 17.24
CA VAL A 66 1.20 -23.38 17.98
C VAL A 66 2.53 -23.44 17.23
N ILE A 67 3.02 -22.27 16.85
CA ILE A 67 4.31 -22.10 16.17
C ILE A 67 5.30 -21.59 17.21
N ARG A 68 6.21 -22.43 17.66
CA ARG A 68 7.29 -22.04 18.57
C ARG A 68 8.39 -21.36 17.76
N ALA A 69 8.83 -20.20 18.20
CA ALA A 69 9.90 -19.45 17.55
C ALA A 69 10.67 -18.61 18.57
N ARG A 70 11.99 -18.59 18.47
CA ARG A 70 12.85 -17.73 19.28
C ARG A 70 12.68 -16.25 18.92
N LYS A 71 12.40 -15.96 17.66
CA LYS A 71 12.18 -14.60 17.13
C LYS A 71 11.03 -14.64 16.14
N VAL A 72 10.28 -13.56 16.08
CA VAL A 72 9.17 -13.37 15.15
C VAL A 72 9.36 -12.06 14.39
N ILE A 73 9.10 -12.09 13.09
CA ILE A 73 9.13 -10.89 12.23
C ILE A 73 7.73 -10.67 11.67
N LEU A 74 7.12 -9.54 12.00
CA LEU A 74 5.84 -9.15 11.46
C LEU A 74 6.02 -8.38 10.14
N THR A 75 5.38 -8.87 9.08
CA THR A 75 5.39 -8.25 7.74
C THR A 75 3.99 -8.27 7.11
N THR A 76 2.96 -8.02 7.91
CA THR A 76 1.56 -8.21 7.52
C THR A 76 0.99 -7.07 6.67
N GLY A 77 1.81 -6.08 6.34
CA GLY A 77 1.44 -5.00 5.42
C GLY A 77 0.66 -3.86 6.07
N SER A 78 -0.01 -3.09 5.23
CA SER A 78 -0.81 -1.93 5.60
C SER A 78 -2.10 -2.32 6.35
N ALA A 79 -2.77 -1.33 6.94
CA ALA A 79 -4.09 -1.51 7.53
C ALA A 79 -5.11 -0.61 6.83
N ASN A 80 -6.13 -1.23 6.26
CA ASN A 80 -7.31 -0.57 5.71
C ASN A 80 -8.47 -0.63 6.72
N ARG A 81 -9.52 0.14 6.48
CA ARG A 81 -10.77 0.11 7.26
C ARG A 81 -10.60 0.38 8.75
N LEU A 82 -9.55 1.10 9.11
CA LEU A 82 -9.27 1.46 10.49
C LEU A 82 -9.90 2.81 10.87
N TYR A 83 -10.10 3.68 9.89
CA TYR A 83 -10.66 5.01 10.09
C TYR A 83 -11.98 5.16 9.36
N PRO A 84 -12.93 5.93 9.93
CA PRO A 84 -14.15 6.27 9.23
C PRO A 84 -13.83 7.07 7.96
N ALA A 85 -14.54 6.79 6.90
CA ALA A 85 -14.41 7.45 5.60
C ALA A 85 -15.04 8.86 5.61
N ALA A 86 -14.69 9.67 6.58
CA ALA A 86 -15.23 11.03 6.68
C ALA A 86 -14.88 11.83 5.43
N GLY A 87 -15.88 12.42 4.81
CA GLY A 87 -15.74 13.27 3.62
C GLY A 87 -15.57 12.52 2.29
N SER A 88 -15.76 11.20 2.26
CA SER A 88 -15.69 10.41 1.04
C SER A 88 -16.91 9.48 0.91
N PRO A 89 -18.05 9.94 0.40
CA PRO A 89 -19.19 9.10 0.09
C PRO A 89 -18.77 7.95 -0.84
N GLY A 90 -19.02 6.72 -0.47
CA GLY A 90 -18.58 5.55 -1.22
C GLY A 90 -17.18 5.03 -0.85
N ALA A 91 -16.41 5.72 0.01
CA ALA A 91 -15.12 5.23 0.49
C ALA A 91 -15.19 3.83 1.15
N PRO A 92 -16.26 3.41 1.84
CA PRO A 92 -16.38 2.03 2.35
C PRO A 92 -16.23 0.95 1.29
N PHE A 93 -16.43 1.29 0.02
CA PHE A 93 -16.31 0.39 -1.13
C PHE A 93 -15.09 0.67 -2.01
N ASN A 94 -14.30 1.67 -1.67
CA ASN A 94 -13.16 2.12 -2.48
C ASN A 94 -11.86 2.09 -1.66
N THR A 95 -11.40 0.91 -1.32
CA THR A 95 -10.16 0.72 -0.56
C THR A 95 -8.93 0.90 -1.45
N ALA A 96 -7.90 1.57 -0.93
CA ALA A 96 -6.64 1.77 -1.65
C ALA A 96 -5.85 0.47 -1.87
N TRP A 97 -6.02 -0.49 -0.99
CA TRP A 97 -5.30 -1.76 -0.97
C TRP A 97 -6.24 -2.95 -0.77
N CYS A 98 -5.65 -4.14 -0.66
CA CYS A 98 -6.44 -5.34 -0.39
C CYS A 98 -7.29 -5.18 0.88
N PRO A 99 -8.61 -5.31 0.81
CA PRO A 99 -9.49 -5.13 1.96
C PRO A 99 -9.27 -6.14 3.09
N ALA A 100 -8.56 -7.24 2.82
CA ALA A 100 -8.16 -8.21 3.84
C ALA A 100 -6.99 -7.71 4.72
N CYS A 101 -6.28 -6.66 4.31
CA CYS A 101 -5.24 -6.02 5.13
C CYS A 101 -5.91 -5.11 6.17
N ALA A 102 -6.47 -5.71 7.22
CA ALA A 102 -7.26 -5.02 8.25
C ALA A 102 -6.46 -4.65 9.53
N GLY A 103 -5.13 -4.73 9.48
CA GLY A 103 -4.27 -4.34 10.61
C GLY A 103 -4.12 -5.40 11.70
N ALA A 104 -4.38 -6.67 11.38
CA ALA A 104 -4.28 -7.75 12.37
C ALA A 104 -2.89 -7.83 13.03
N GLY A 105 -1.80 -7.71 12.25
CA GLY A 105 -0.45 -7.75 12.80
C GLY A 105 -0.11 -6.55 13.68
N GLN A 106 -0.57 -5.35 13.31
CA GLN A 106 -0.43 -4.17 14.16
C GLN A 106 -1.18 -4.36 15.49
N ALA A 107 -2.42 -4.86 15.43
CA ALA A 107 -3.21 -5.14 16.62
C ALA A 107 -2.58 -6.22 17.51
N GLN A 108 -2.00 -7.26 16.92
CA GLN A 108 -1.29 -8.31 17.67
C GLN A 108 -0.04 -7.76 18.36
N GLY A 109 0.78 -6.97 17.65
CA GLY A 109 1.93 -6.31 18.24
C GLY A 109 1.55 -5.38 19.40
N TRP A 110 0.52 -4.56 19.19
CA TRP A 110 0.01 -3.64 20.22
C TRP A 110 -0.50 -4.39 21.48
N ARG A 111 -1.24 -5.47 21.29
CA ARG A 111 -1.77 -6.27 22.42
C ARG A 111 -0.69 -6.82 23.33
N ILE A 112 0.48 -7.14 22.81
CA ILE A 112 1.61 -7.64 23.60
C ILE A 112 2.54 -6.51 24.10
N GLY A 113 2.16 -5.24 23.92
CA GLY A 113 2.88 -4.07 24.43
C GLY A 113 3.90 -3.44 23.48
N ALA A 114 3.89 -3.80 22.20
CA ALA A 114 4.74 -3.11 21.25
C ALA A 114 4.27 -1.66 21.02
N LYS A 115 5.22 -0.73 21.02
CA LYS A 115 4.95 0.68 20.77
C LYS A 115 4.50 0.92 19.35
N MET A 116 3.59 1.87 19.19
CA MET A 116 3.07 2.31 17.89
C MET A 116 3.39 3.78 17.67
N VAL A 117 3.65 4.17 16.43
CA VAL A 117 3.95 5.56 16.07
C VAL A 117 3.17 6.00 14.82
N ASN A 118 2.84 7.30 14.78
CA ASN A 118 2.18 7.98 13.68
C ASN A 118 0.79 7.42 13.31
N MET A 119 0.11 6.75 14.25
CA MET A 119 -1.20 6.14 14.01
C MET A 119 -2.28 7.19 13.73
N GLU A 120 -2.12 8.41 14.22
CA GLU A 120 -3.01 9.54 14.02
C GLU A 120 -2.92 10.17 12.61
N MET A 121 -1.97 9.71 11.80
CA MET A 121 -1.70 10.26 10.49
C MET A 121 -2.05 9.26 9.36
N PRO A 122 -3.34 8.98 9.12
CA PRO A 122 -3.72 8.06 8.07
C PRO A 122 -3.30 8.60 6.70
N TYR A 123 -2.94 7.67 5.85
CA TYR A 123 -2.61 7.96 4.48
C TYR A 123 -3.89 7.99 3.64
N ARG A 124 -3.96 8.89 2.67
CA ARG A 124 -5.09 8.98 1.76
C ARG A 124 -4.58 9.01 0.33
N HIS A 125 -5.29 8.33 -0.54
CA HIS A 125 -5.05 8.32 -1.96
C HIS A 125 -6.32 8.62 -2.73
N ALA A 126 -6.16 9.15 -3.93
CA ALA A 126 -7.20 9.21 -4.92
C ALA A 126 -6.90 8.25 -6.07
N GLY A 127 -7.92 7.84 -6.77
CA GLY A 127 -7.82 6.98 -7.93
C GLY A 127 -9.16 6.82 -8.65
N PRO A 128 -9.19 6.05 -9.74
CA PRO A 128 -10.40 5.76 -10.46
C PRO A 128 -11.48 5.22 -9.53
N LYS A 129 -12.69 5.74 -9.66
CA LYS A 129 -13.83 5.33 -8.84
C LYS A 129 -14.05 3.82 -8.97
N PHE A 130 -14.24 3.17 -7.82
CA PHE A 130 -14.47 1.73 -7.68
C PHE A 130 -13.29 0.81 -8.04
N PHE A 131 -12.10 1.34 -8.28
CA PHE A 131 -10.89 0.54 -8.48
C PHE A 131 -9.89 0.81 -7.38
N SER A 132 -9.40 -0.23 -6.74
CA SER A 132 -8.27 -0.14 -5.83
C SER A 132 -6.98 0.04 -6.63
N ARG A 133 -6.05 0.84 -6.13
CA ARG A 133 -4.74 1.17 -6.72
C ARG A 133 -4.81 2.03 -7.97
N ALA A 134 -4.35 3.24 -7.81
CA ALA A 134 -4.08 4.14 -8.93
C ALA A 134 -2.61 4.44 -9.04
N GLY A 135 -1.68 3.61 -9.11
CA GLY A 135 -0.23 3.90 -9.15
C GLY A 135 0.11 5.39 -9.25
N LYS A 136 0.95 5.88 -8.37
CA LYS A 136 1.22 7.33 -8.22
C LYS A 136 1.73 8.05 -9.48
N SER A 137 2.21 7.31 -10.44
CA SER A 137 2.83 7.85 -11.66
C SER A 137 2.20 7.29 -12.91
N THR A 138 1.11 6.55 -12.78
CA THR A 138 0.51 5.84 -13.90
C THR A 138 -0.37 6.76 -14.74
N TRP A 139 -1.10 7.68 -14.08
CA TRP A 139 -1.98 8.61 -14.78
C TRP A 139 -1.24 9.89 -15.17
N ILE A 140 -1.37 10.26 -16.43
CA ILE A 140 -0.80 11.48 -17.00
C ILE A 140 -1.96 12.39 -17.41
N GLY A 141 -2.41 13.22 -16.50
CA GLY A 141 -3.57 14.06 -16.68
C GLY A 141 -3.61 15.24 -15.72
N VAL A 142 -4.66 16.01 -15.80
CA VAL A 142 -4.96 17.13 -14.89
C VAL A 142 -6.30 16.91 -14.23
N TYR A 143 -6.42 17.32 -12.99
CA TYR A 143 -7.70 17.21 -12.28
C TYR A 143 -8.64 18.35 -12.61
N ARG A 144 -9.90 18.02 -12.89
CA ARG A 144 -10.95 18.96 -13.23
C ARG A 144 -12.21 18.75 -12.43
N TYR A 145 -12.94 19.85 -12.25
CA TYR A 145 -14.33 19.85 -11.85
C TYR A 145 -15.24 19.36 -13.00
N PRO A 146 -16.53 19.04 -12.72
CA PRO A 146 -17.49 18.65 -13.77
C PRO A 146 -17.68 19.69 -14.86
N ASP A 147 -17.49 20.97 -14.54
CA ASP A 147 -17.61 22.10 -15.48
C ASP A 147 -16.33 22.34 -16.31
N GLY A 148 -15.32 21.49 -16.16
CA GLY A 148 -14.05 21.54 -16.89
C GLY A 148 -12.99 22.47 -16.29
N ARG A 149 -13.32 23.26 -15.25
CA ARG A 149 -12.31 24.07 -14.55
C ARG A 149 -11.27 23.18 -13.89
N LEU A 150 -10.03 23.66 -13.82
CA LEU A 150 -8.95 23.00 -13.11
C LEU A 150 -9.27 22.90 -11.62
N LEU A 151 -9.05 21.71 -11.05
CA LEU A 151 -9.26 21.48 -9.62
C LEU A 151 -8.15 22.12 -8.77
N GLY A 152 -6.98 22.29 -9.33
CA GLY A 152 -5.83 22.84 -8.63
C GLY A 152 -4.97 23.75 -9.51
N PRO A 153 -4.05 24.51 -8.89
CA PRO A 153 -3.24 25.51 -9.58
C PRO A 153 -1.98 24.98 -10.23
N PHE A 154 -1.78 23.67 -10.32
CA PHE A 154 -0.42 23.13 -10.46
C PHE A 154 -0.05 22.81 -11.89
N VAL A 155 -0.96 22.29 -12.70
CA VAL A 155 -0.67 21.86 -14.06
C VAL A 155 -1.89 22.14 -14.94
N GLU A 156 -1.69 22.89 -16.00
CA GLU A 156 -2.72 23.13 -17.03
C GLU A 156 -2.68 22.04 -18.11
N ARG A 157 -1.49 21.48 -18.36
CA ARG A 157 -1.25 20.41 -19.33
C ARG A 157 -0.28 19.38 -18.76
N ALA A 158 -0.70 18.13 -18.74
CA ALA A 158 0.12 17.05 -18.23
C ALA A 158 1.05 16.46 -19.30
N THR A 159 2.24 16.05 -18.84
CA THR A 159 3.21 15.24 -19.58
C THR A 159 3.79 14.17 -18.64
N ARG A 160 4.59 13.23 -19.16
CA ARG A 160 5.33 12.27 -18.31
C ARG A 160 6.19 12.93 -17.23
N SER A 161 6.67 14.12 -17.49
CA SER A 161 7.55 14.85 -16.57
C SER A 161 6.78 15.71 -15.58
N VAL A 162 5.62 16.19 -15.97
CA VAL A 162 4.80 17.14 -15.21
C VAL A 162 3.33 16.73 -15.35
N GLY A 163 2.67 16.49 -14.25
CA GLY A 163 1.24 16.15 -14.23
C GLY A 163 0.70 16.17 -12.82
N ASP A 164 -0.61 16.21 -12.70
CA ASP A 164 -1.26 15.99 -11.43
C ASP A 164 -1.08 14.54 -11.03
N ILE A 165 -0.69 14.33 -9.79
CA ILE A 165 -0.40 13.02 -9.25
C ILE A 165 -1.42 12.65 -8.18
N THR A 166 -1.86 11.40 -8.21
CA THR A 166 -2.77 10.83 -7.23
C THR A 166 -2.08 10.64 -5.87
N CYS A 167 -1.48 11.68 -5.31
CA CYS A 167 -0.75 11.58 -4.06
C CYS A 167 -1.25 12.58 -3.02
N ASP A 168 -0.63 12.54 -1.87
CA ASP A 168 -1.05 13.14 -0.61
C ASP A 168 -1.24 14.65 -0.63
N ILE A 169 -0.59 15.32 -1.56
CA ILE A 169 -0.62 16.78 -1.68
C ILE A 169 -2.04 17.31 -1.98
N TRP A 170 -2.89 16.47 -2.58
CA TRP A 170 -4.22 16.84 -3.06
C TRP A 170 -5.38 16.35 -2.19
N ASN A 171 -5.08 15.72 -1.07
CA ASN A 171 -6.13 15.17 -0.21
C ASN A 171 -7.16 16.20 0.23
N SER A 172 -6.74 17.43 0.51
CA SER A 172 -7.64 18.51 0.86
C SER A 172 -8.56 18.88 -0.31
N ALA A 173 -8.03 18.97 -1.52
CA ALA A 173 -8.82 19.32 -2.72
C ALA A 173 -9.96 18.31 -2.94
N TYR A 174 -9.70 17.00 -2.82
CA TYR A 174 -10.76 15.99 -2.92
C TYR A 174 -11.79 16.09 -1.81
N SER A 175 -11.36 16.33 -0.58
CA SER A 175 -12.26 16.51 0.55
C SER A 175 -13.13 17.75 0.36
N ASP A 176 -12.54 18.86 -0.07
CA ASP A 176 -13.25 20.11 -0.30
C ASP A 176 -14.28 19.98 -1.42
N VAL A 177 -13.94 19.32 -2.52
CA VAL A 177 -14.87 19.04 -3.63
C VAL A 177 -16.10 18.27 -3.15
N ILE A 178 -15.93 17.32 -2.26
CA ILE A 178 -17.03 16.52 -1.71
C ILE A 178 -17.85 17.33 -0.70
N LEU A 179 -17.18 18.01 0.22
CA LEU A 179 -17.83 18.75 1.29
C LEU A 179 -18.62 19.96 0.79
N ASN A 180 -18.15 20.66 -0.24
CA ASN A 180 -18.81 21.81 -0.81
C ASN A 180 -19.81 21.47 -1.94
N GLY A 181 -19.95 20.18 -2.29
CA GLY A 181 -20.86 19.72 -3.33
C GLY A 181 -20.45 20.08 -4.76
N SER A 182 -19.20 20.47 -4.99
CA SER A 182 -18.70 20.82 -6.34
C SER A 182 -18.15 19.62 -7.13
N GLY A 183 -18.14 18.41 -6.51
CA GLY A 183 -17.72 17.17 -7.16
C GLY A 183 -18.75 16.63 -8.18
N PRO A 184 -18.42 15.49 -8.83
CA PRO A 184 -17.19 14.70 -8.66
C PRO A 184 -15.95 15.35 -9.27
N ALA A 185 -14.78 14.77 -8.96
CA ALA A 185 -13.51 15.14 -9.59
C ALA A 185 -13.19 14.19 -10.74
N TYR A 186 -12.58 14.70 -11.80
CA TYR A 186 -12.16 13.92 -12.95
C TYR A 186 -10.66 14.07 -13.18
N ILE A 187 -10.00 13.01 -13.67
CA ILE A 187 -8.71 13.16 -14.32
C ILE A 187 -8.92 13.27 -15.83
N ASP A 188 -8.40 14.33 -16.40
CA ASP A 188 -8.48 14.65 -17.81
C ASP A 188 -7.11 14.41 -18.47
N CYS A 189 -7.02 13.37 -19.29
CA CYS A 189 -5.83 13.02 -20.05
C CYS A 189 -5.94 13.41 -21.52
N THR A 190 -7.01 14.10 -21.95
CA THR A 190 -7.31 14.40 -23.36
C THR A 190 -6.26 15.29 -24.02
N GLN A 191 -5.51 16.06 -23.22
CA GLN A 191 -4.42 16.92 -23.70
C GLN A 191 -3.03 16.24 -23.69
N SER A 192 -2.97 14.99 -23.23
CA SER A 192 -1.71 14.21 -23.22
C SER A 192 -1.37 13.72 -24.63
N SER A 193 -0.07 13.60 -24.93
CA SER A 193 0.35 13.09 -26.23
C SER A 193 0.01 11.61 -26.39
N PRO A 194 -0.16 11.11 -27.64
CA PRO A 194 -0.35 9.68 -27.87
C PRO A 194 0.76 8.81 -27.28
N GLU A 195 2.01 9.30 -27.28
CA GLU A 195 3.15 8.63 -26.66
C GLU A 195 3.01 8.55 -25.14
N ASP A 196 2.57 9.63 -24.49
CA ASP A 196 2.35 9.64 -23.05
C ASP A 196 1.17 8.74 -22.64
N LEU A 197 0.10 8.72 -23.43
CA LEU A 197 -1.04 7.82 -23.21
C LEU A 197 -0.64 6.34 -23.38
N GLY A 198 0.19 6.02 -24.39
CA GLY A 198 0.76 4.69 -24.56
C GLY A 198 1.60 4.27 -23.35
N PHE A 199 2.50 5.15 -22.89
CA PHE A 199 3.29 4.93 -21.69
C PHE A 199 2.43 4.74 -20.43
N MET A 200 1.35 5.53 -20.29
CA MET A 200 0.40 5.40 -19.20
C MET A 200 -0.28 4.04 -19.21
N ARG A 201 -0.75 3.58 -20.38
CA ARG A 201 -1.41 2.28 -20.53
C ARG A 201 -0.47 1.12 -20.21
N GLU A 202 0.75 1.14 -20.72
CA GLU A 202 1.79 0.16 -20.41
C GLU A 202 2.10 0.16 -18.91
N GLY A 203 2.15 1.36 -18.32
CA GLY A 203 2.28 1.55 -16.88
C GLY A 203 1.20 0.85 -16.07
N MET A 204 -0.05 1.00 -16.47
CA MET A 204 -1.18 0.34 -15.82
C MET A 204 -1.05 -1.19 -15.86
N HIS A 205 -0.67 -1.76 -17.00
CA HIS A 205 -0.46 -3.21 -17.12
C HIS A 205 0.67 -3.69 -16.20
N SER A 206 1.81 -3.03 -16.21
CA SER A 206 2.97 -3.42 -15.39
C SER A 206 2.75 -3.24 -13.88
N GLU A 207 1.84 -2.37 -13.49
CA GLU A 207 1.41 -2.21 -12.09
C GLU A 207 0.30 -3.19 -11.67
N GLY A 208 -0.17 -4.03 -12.59
CA GLY A 208 -1.22 -5.01 -12.31
C GLY A 208 -2.64 -4.43 -12.29
N LEU A 209 -2.87 -3.28 -12.93
CA LEU A 209 -4.19 -2.67 -13.08
C LEU A 209 -4.99 -3.27 -14.25
N THR A 210 -4.80 -4.54 -14.53
CA THR A 210 -5.40 -5.23 -15.69
C THR A 210 -6.93 -5.15 -15.66
N ALA A 211 -7.55 -5.28 -14.49
CA ALA A 211 -9.00 -5.16 -14.37
C ALA A 211 -9.52 -3.77 -14.77
N LEU A 212 -8.79 -2.70 -14.43
CA LEU A 212 -9.14 -1.34 -14.84
C LEU A 212 -8.99 -1.18 -16.35
N VAL A 213 -7.89 -1.67 -16.92
CA VAL A 213 -7.66 -1.57 -18.37
C VAL A 213 -8.72 -2.33 -19.15
N ASN A 214 -9.04 -3.56 -18.73
CA ASN A 214 -10.11 -4.34 -19.37
C ASN A 214 -11.46 -3.63 -19.27
N TYR A 215 -11.79 -3.08 -18.11
CA TYR A 215 -13.03 -2.31 -17.94
C TYR A 215 -13.10 -1.10 -18.89
N MET A 216 -11.99 -0.34 -19.01
CA MET A 216 -11.95 0.78 -19.94
C MET A 216 -12.16 0.33 -21.40
N ASP A 217 -11.54 -0.77 -21.80
CA ASP A 217 -11.68 -1.31 -23.14
C ASP A 217 -13.12 -1.82 -23.42
N GLU A 218 -13.69 -2.58 -22.50
CA GLU A 218 -15.03 -3.15 -22.60
C GLU A 218 -16.14 -2.08 -22.56
N SER A 219 -15.93 -1.00 -21.79
CA SER A 219 -16.88 0.10 -21.68
C SER A 219 -16.71 1.19 -22.73
N GLY A 220 -15.68 1.08 -23.58
CA GLY A 220 -15.33 2.12 -24.55
C GLY A 220 -14.81 3.42 -23.93
N LEU A 221 -14.31 3.35 -22.70
CA LEU A 221 -13.74 4.48 -21.99
C LEU A 221 -12.29 4.69 -22.44
N ASP A 222 -12.08 5.71 -23.25
CA ASP A 222 -10.78 6.07 -23.79
C ASP A 222 -10.27 7.36 -23.12
N PRO A 223 -9.19 7.31 -22.33
CA PRO A 223 -8.62 8.48 -21.66
C PRO A 223 -8.15 9.60 -22.62
N SER A 224 -7.92 9.29 -23.89
CA SER A 224 -7.61 10.32 -24.91
C SER A 224 -8.83 11.18 -25.27
N ARG A 225 -10.04 10.73 -24.94
CA ARG A 225 -11.31 11.33 -25.33
C ARG A 225 -12.24 11.63 -24.17
N HIS A 226 -12.06 10.90 -23.06
CA HIS A 226 -12.94 10.94 -21.92
C HIS A 226 -12.16 11.25 -20.65
N ALA A 227 -12.64 12.17 -19.85
CA ALA A 227 -12.19 12.36 -18.49
C ALA A 227 -12.71 11.20 -17.61
N VAL A 228 -11.87 10.70 -16.71
CA VAL A 228 -12.19 9.55 -15.86
C VAL A 228 -12.51 10.04 -14.45
N GLU A 229 -13.67 9.65 -13.92
CA GLU A 229 -14.05 10.01 -12.55
C GLU A 229 -13.06 9.40 -11.54
N PHE A 230 -12.53 10.28 -10.70
CA PHE A 230 -11.65 9.93 -9.59
C PHE A 230 -12.32 10.25 -8.26
N MET A 231 -11.99 9.45 -7.26
CA MET A 231 -12.42 9.72 -5.90
C MET A 231 -11.30 9.39 -4.92
N GLN A 232 -11.42 9.97 -3.74
CA GLN A 232 -10.53 9.63 -2.65
C GLN A 232 -10.88 8.23 -2.12
N TYR A 233 -9.87 7.42 -1.88
CA TYR A 233 -10.04 6.16 -1.20
C TYR A 233 -10.27 6.32 0.29
N GLU A 234 -10.78 5.28 0.90
CA GLU A 234 -10.84 5.13 2.35
C GLU A 234 -9.46 5.39 2.98
N PRO A 235 -9.38 6.13 4.09
CA PRO A 235 -8.11 6.31 4.80
C PRO A 235 -7.52 4.99 5.24
N PHE A 236 -6.23 4.82 5.08
CA PHE A 236 -5.51 3.60 5.42
C PHE A 236 -4.16 3.91 6.06
N ILE A 237 -3.58 2.91 6.70
CA ILE A 237 -2.27 3.01 7.33
C ILE A 237 -1.24 2.30 6.45
N ILE A 238 -0.21 3.04 6.06
CA ILE A 238 1.00 2.55 5.43
C ILE A 238 2.18 3.38 5.92
N GLY A 239 3.27 2.75 6.35
CA GLY A 239 4.37 3.47 6.98
C GLY A 239 3.97 4.16 8.28
N ARG A 240 3.01 3.60 8.95
CA ARG A 240 2.49 3.94 10.27
C ARG A 240 2.25 2.63 11.00
N GLY A 241 2.48 2.57 12.28
CA GLY A 241 2.31 1.34 13.02
C GLY A 241 3.42 1.08 14.01
N LEU A 242 3.97 -0.12 14.01
CA LEU A 242 4.98 -0.52 14.98
C LEU A 242 6.24 0.35 14.91
N GLU A 243 6.69 0.81 16.09
CA GLU A 243 8.01 1.44 16.25
C GLU A 243 9.09 0.37 16.21
N ILE A 244 10.13 0.59 15.42
CA ILE A 244 11.31 -0.27 15.38
C ILE A 244 12.59 0.55 15.58
N ASP A 245 13.62 -0.12 16.03
CA ASP A 245 14.98 0.41 16.08
C ASP A 245 15.72 0.21 14.74
N ILE A 246 16.98 0.59 14.70
CA ILE A 246 17.85 0.47 13.51
C ILE A 246 18.04 -1.00 13.06
N ASP A 247 17.87 -1.94 13.97
CA ASP A 247 17.98 -3.38 13.73
C ASP A 247 16.65 -4.04 13.36
N GLY A 248 15.58 -3.26 13.30
CA GLY A 248 14.23 -3.72 12.98
C GLY A 248 13.49 -4.36 14.15
N GLN A 249 14.04 -4.29 15.37
CA GLN A 249 13.40 -4.82 16.57
C GLN A 249 12.39 -3.83 17.12
N THR A 250 11.26 -4.34 17.59
CA THR A 250 10.24 -3.54 18.28
C THR A 250 10.61 -3.34 19.76
N SER A 251 9.78 -2.62 20.50
CA SER A 251 9.93 -2.49 21.97
C SER A 251 9.71 -3.82 22.72
N VAL A 252 9.23 -4.87 22.07
CA VAL A 252 9.08 -6.22 22.66
C VAL A 252 10.29 -7.06 22.27
N PRO A 253 11.07 -7.58 23.22
CA PRO A 253 12.24 -8.39 22.95
C PRO A 253 11.91 -9.58 22.05
N GLY A 254 12.72 -9.78 21.01
CA GLY A 254 12.56 -10.86 20.04
C GLY A 254 11.48 -10.65 18.98
N LEU A 255 10.69 -9.60 19.08
CA LEU A 255 9.73 -9.22 18.04
C LEU A 255 10.35 -8.17 17.10
N TYR A 256 10.35 -8.46 15.82
CA TYR A 256 10.81 -7.60 14.73
C TYR A 256 9.67 -7.22 13.82
N ALA A 257 9.82 -6.15 13.08
CA ALA A 257 8.86 -5.76 12.06
C ALA A 257 9.54 -5.14 10.84
N ALA A 258 8.90 -5.25 9.67
CA ALA A 258 9.36 -4.62 8.45
C ALA A 258 8.19 -4.35 7.48
N GLY A 259 8.41 -3.44 6.53
CA GLY A 259 7.44 -3.09 5.50
C GLY A 259 6.38 -2.09 5.96
N ASP A 260 5.21 -2.15 5.34
CA ASP A 260 4.15 -1.15 5.49
C ASP A 260 3.60 -0.99 6.91
N MET A 261 3.81 -1.97 7.76
CA MET A 261 3.33 -1.94 9.13
C MET A 261 4.26 -1.22 10.12
N VAL A 262 5.41 -0.75 9.66
CA VAL A 262 6.38 -0.02 10.48
C VAL A 262 6.10 1.48 10.41
N GLY A 263 6.14 2.18 11.55
CA GLY A 263 5.67 3.54 11.66
C GLY A 263 6.73 4.64 11.59
N ASN A 264 7.97 4.33 11.85
CA ASN A 264 9.06 5.32 11.98
C ASN A 264 10.13 5.22 10.89
N PHE A 265 9.88 4.44 9.84
CA PHE A 265 10.76 4.33 8.69
C PHE A 265 9.99 4.51 7.38
N ARG A 266 10.73 4.65 6.28
CA ARG A 266 10.13 4.90 4.99
C ARG A 266 9.39 3.67 4.45
N ALA A 267 8.11 3.81 4.26
CA ALA A 267 7.26 2.82 3.61
C ALA A 267 7.23 3.05 2.10
N ASP A 268 8.10 2.42 1.37
CA ASP A 268 8.06 2.33 -0.09
C ASP A 268 8.89 1.12 -0.57
N LEU A 269 8.85 0.87 -1.88
CA LEU A 269 9.57 -0.26 -2.47
C LEU A 269 11.09 -0.23 -2.22
N SER A 270 11.68 0.92 -1.96
CA SER A 270 13.10 1.02 -1.60
C SER A 270 13.35 0.70 -0.13
N GLY A 271 12.38 1.02 0.74
CA GLY A 271 12.45 0.71 2.16
C GLY A 271 12.17 -0.75 2.49
N TRP A 272 11.18 -1.38 1.84
CA TRP A 272 10.78 -2.75 2.15
C TRP A 272 11.89 -3.80 2.03
N PRO A 273 12.66 -3.90 0.92
CA PRO A 273 13.74 -4.86 0.85
C PRO A 273 14.89 -4.55 1.81
N GLY A 274 15.20 -3.26 2.01
CA GLY A 274 16.26 -2.83 2.91
C GLY A 274 15.96 -3.25 4.36
N TYR A 275 14.85 -2.79 4.89
CA TYR A 275 14.46 -3.11 6.28
C TYR A 275 14.07 -4.56 6.47
N GLY A 276 13.49 -5.21 5.45
CA GLY A 276 13.25 -6.66 5.48
C GLY A 276 14.54 -7.46 5.60
N GLY A 277 15.59 -7.06 4.89
CA GLY A 277 16.94 -7.64 4.99
C GLY A 277 17.59 -7.40 6.36
N ILE A 278 17.49 -6.17 6.90
CA ILE A 278 18.00 -5.83 8.23
C ILE A 278 17.30 -6.66 9.31
N ALA A 279 15.97 -6.60 9.38
CA ALA A 279 15.19 -7.32 10.38
C ALA A 279 15.41 -8.83 10.29
N GLY A 280 15.43 -9.40 9.07
CA GLY A 280 15.70 -10.83 8.85
C GLY A 280 17.10 -11.24 9.30
N GLY A 281 18.12 -10.50 8.90
CA GLY A 281 19.51 -10.77 9.28
C GLY A 281 19.75 -10.63 10.78
N THR A 282 19.22 -9.61 11.42
CA THR A 282 19.37 -9.38 12.86
C THR A 282 18.60 -10.42 13.67
N ALA A 283 17.36 -10.72 13.31
CA ALA A 283 16.58 -11.78 13.96
C ALA A 283 17.26 -13.13 13.87
N ALA A 284 17.84 -13.48 12.71
CA ALA A 284 18.56 -14.73 12.52
C ALA A 284 19.82 -14.82 13.43
N ARG A 285 20.64 -13.79 13.45
CA ARG A 285 21.82 -13.72 14.35
C ARG A 285 21.43 -13.82 15.82
N SER A 286 20.39 -13.07 16.21
CA SER A 286 19.88 -13.09 17.59
C SER A 286 19.22 -14.41 17.99
N ALA A 287 18.70 -15.18 17.05
CA ALA A 287 18.13 -16.50 17.32
C ALA A 287 19.19 -17.61 17.43
N ALA A 288 20.39 -17.40 16.86
CA ALA A 288 21.49 -18.35 16.91
C ALA A 288 22.23 -18.34 18.27
N ASN A 289 22.20 -17.19 18.96
CA ASN A 289 22.72 -17.02 20.30
C ASN A 289 21.70 -17.47 21.36
#